data_ff67f9a7301dba38e98fe392c6a64449
#
_entry.id   ff67f9a7301dba38e98fe392c6a64449
#
_cell.length_a   1.000
_cell.length_b   1.000
_cell.length_c   1.000
_cell.angle_alpha   90.00
_cell.angle_beta   90.00
_cell.angle_gamma   90.00
#
_symmetry.space_group_name_H-M   'P 1'
#
loop_
_entity.id
_entity.type
_entity.pdbx_description
1 polymer ?
#
loop_
_entity_poly.entity_id
_entity_poly.type
_entity_poly.pdbx_seq_one_letter_code
_entity_poly.pdbx_strand_id
1 'polypeptide(L)'
;MTDYGARTTKRKKVDNTESVYEINISLIDALKGTFLGSDHMQIERFICCHAIMLGLEGIPAFYIHSILGSSNDYEKVKETNNNRSINRRSWHYDEIDKLLINKESKNSKIFHQLSKLIEIRKNQTAFHPNATQFTFNLGKNFFGFWRQSHDKRQSIFCISNITNVFQYLDLSELNLISSNEWWDLISNEIIIDIKSTITLKAYQTMWITNY
;
A
#
# COMPACT_ATOMS: atom_id res chain seq x y z
N MET A 1 14.94 9.33 5.89
CA MET A 1 14.21 10.05 4.81
C MET A 1 15.13 10.94 4.00
N THR A 2 16.02 11.75 4.61
CA THR A 2 17.01 12.54 3.87
C THR A 2 17.91 11.68 2.98
N ASP A 3 18.30 10.50 3.44
CA ASP A 3 19.10 9.53 2.66
C ASP A 3 18.36 9.00 1.42
N TYR A 4 17.04 9.13 1.38
CA TYR A 4 16.18 8.80 0.24
C TYR A 4 15.81 10.02 -0.61
N GLY A 5 16.49 11.16 -0.37
CA GLY A 5 16.35 12.35 -1.17
C GLY A 5 15.26 13.31 -0.74
N ALA A 6 14.72 13.17 0.48
CA ALA A 6 13.76 14.11 1.02
C ALA A 6 14.35 15.52 1.18
N ARG A 7 13.52 16.53 0.98
CA ARG A 7 13.78 17.92 1.34
C ARG A 7 13.04 18.25 2.63
N THR A 8 13.71 18.92 3.56
CA THR A 8 13.11 19.33 4.83
C THR A 8 12.88 20.83 4.87
N THR A 9 11.74 21.23 5.40
CA THR A 9 11.45 22.62 5.75
C THR A 9 11.56 22.75 7.26
N LYS A 10 12.30 23.73 7.72
CA LYS A 10 12.51 24.02 9.14
C LYS A 10 11.66 25.19 9.60
N ARG A 11 11.26 25.19 10.85
CA ARG A 11 10.58 26.29 11.54
C ARG A 11 11.38 26.70 12.77
N LYS A 12 11.55 28.00 12.95
CA LYS A 12 12.10 28.56 14.19
C LYS A 12 11.07 28.44 15.31
N LYS A 13 11.52 27.99 16.46
CA LYS A 13 10.75 27.97 17.71
C LYS A 13 10.90 29.29 18.44
N VAL A 14 10.12 29.46 19.50
CA VAL A 14 10.15 30.67 20.35
C VAL A 14 11.52 30.88 21.00
N ASP A 15 12.25 29.81 21.29
CA ASP A 15 13.62 29.81 21.84
C ASP A 15 14.71 30.01 20.79
N ASN A 16 14.35 30.40 19.56
CA ASN A 16 15.24 30.56 18.39
C ASN A 16 15.90 29.26 17.89
N THR A 17 15.60 28.11 18.46
CA THR A 17 16.02 26.80 17.89
C THR A 17 15.24 26.47 16.65
N GLU A 18 15.82 25.67 15.75
CA GLU A 18 15.14 25.19 14.55
C GLU A 18 14.68 23.75 14.75
N SER A 19 13.47 23.44 14.30
CA SER A 19 12.98 22.08 14.20
C SER A 19 12.46 21.77 12.80
N VAL A 20 12.58 20.52 12.36
CA VAL A 20 11.97 20.07 11.11
C VAL A 20 10.44 20.16 11.26
N TYR A 21 9.82 20.93 10.36
CA TYR A 21 8.39 21.16 10.32
C TYR A 21 7.71 20.26 9.28
N GLU A 22 8.39 20.02 8.15
CA GLU A 22 7.85 19.29 7.03
C GLU A 22 8.94 18.47 6.34
N ILE A 23 8.59 17.25 5.93
CA ILE A 23 9.42 16.39 5.09
C ILE A 23 8.73 16.27 3.74
N ASN A 24 9.39 16.74 2.70
CA ASN A 24 8.90 16.73 1.33
C ASN A 24 9.61 15.64 0.54
N ILE A 25 8.86 14.64 0.09
CA ILE A 25 9.33 13.49 -0.68
C ILE A 25 8.14 12.85 -1.38
N SER A 26 8.33 12.24 -2.54
CA SER A 26 7.31 11.37 -3.13
C SER A 26 7.15 10.09 -2.30
N LEU A 27 5.94 9.55 -2.20
CA LEU A 27 5.70 8.34 -1.39
C LEU A 27 6.52 7.15 -1.91
N ILE A 28 6.66 7.01 -3.23
CA ILE A 28 7.45 5.92 -3.81
C ILE A 28 8.94 6.03 -3.41
N ASP A 29 9.52 7.22 -3.41
CA ASP A 29 10.93 7.39 -3.01
C ASP A 29 11.10 7.29 -1.48
N ALA A 30 10.08 7.67 -0.69
CA ALA A 30 10.07 7.44 0.76
C ALA A 30 10.13 5.95 1.12
N LEU A 31 9.61 5.08 0.26
CA LEU A 31 9.58 3.63 0.42
C LEU A 31 10.73 2.91 -0.31
N LYS A 32 11.78 3.63 -0.74
CA LYS A 32 12.96 3.07 -1.41
C LYS A 32 13.76 2.10 -0.54
N GLY A 33 13.56 2.15 0.76
CA GLY A 33 14.23 1.27 1.71
C GLY A 33 13.60 1.35 3.10
N THR A 34 14.34 0.85 4.08
CA THR A 34 13.99 0.85 5.50
C THR A 34 15.05 1.59 6.31
N PHE A 35 14.99 1.52 7.64
CA PHE A 35 16.08 2.03 8.50
C PHE A 35 17.41 1.31 8.28
N LEU A 36 17.40 0.12 7.63
CA LEU A 36 18.60 -0.63 7.25
C LEU A 36 19.23 -0.15 5.93
N GLY A 37 18.62 0.80 5.24
CA GLY A 37 19.08 1.32 3.95
C GLY A 37 18.16 0.99 2.78
N SER A 38 18.60 1.36 1.58
CA SER A 38 17.88 1.08 0.32
C SER A 38 17.96 -0.41 -0.03
N ASP A 39 16.88 -0.91 -0.63
CA ASP A 39 16.78 -2.28 -1.13
C ASP A 39 16.01 -2.35 -2.47
N HIS A 40 15.79 -3.56 -2.99
CA HIS A 40 15.12 -3.79 -4.25
C HIS A 40 13.58 -3.94 -4.12
N MET A 41 13.02 -3.82 -2.91
CA MET A 41 11.60 -4.08 -2.62
C MET A 41 10.74 -2.81 -2.57
N GLN A 42 11.14 -1.79 -3.31
CA GLN A 42 10.44 -0.49 -3.34
C GLN A 42 8.99 -0.62 -3.81
N ILE A 43 8.75 -1.38 -4.88
CA ILE A 43 7.42 -1.53 -5.48
C ILE A 43 6.54 -2.37 -4.57
N GLU A 44 7.05 -3.50 -4.08
CA GLU A 44 6.33 -4.42 -3.20
C GLU A 44 5.85 -3.68 -1.94
N ARG A 45 6.73 -2.91 -1.32
CA ARG A 45 6.42 -2.11 -0.13
C ARG A 45 5.40 -1.02 -0.44
N PHE A 46 5.50 -0.39 -1.60
CA PHE A 46 4.57 0.63 -2.05
C PHE A 46 3.16 0.05 -2.30
N ILE A 47 3.07 -1.09 -2.97
CA ILE A 47 1.79 -1.78 -3.22
C ILE A 47 1.19 -2.28 -1.91
N CYS A 48 1.98 -2.85 -1.01
CA CYS A 48 1.53 -3.29 0.31
C CYS A 48 0.87 -2.14 1.09
N CYS A 49 1.53 -0.97 1.16
CA CYS A 49 0.96 0.22 1.82
C CYS A 49 -0.40 0.62 1.23
N HIS A 50 -0.54 0.58 -0.09
CA HIS A 50 -1.78 0.94 -0.76
C HIS A 50 -2.85 -0.16 -0.63
N ALA A 51 -2.48 -1.42 -0.61
CA ALA A 51 -3.40 -2.53 -0.35
C ALA A 51 -3.98 -2.45 1.08
N ILE A 52 -3.14 -2.12 2.07
CA ILE A 52 -3.60 -1.83 3.44
C ILE A 52 -4.60 -0.67 3.42
N MET A 53 -4.24 0.48 2.82
CA MET A 53 -5.11 1.66 2.74
C MET A 53 -6.45 1.33 2.07
N LEU A 54 -6.42 0.57 0.98
CA LEU A 54 -7.61 0.16 0.25
C LEU A 54 -8.51 -0.80 1.06
N GLY A 55 -7.96 -1.60 1.94
CA GLY A 55 -8.73 -2.50 2.81
C GLY A 55 -9.42 -1.78 3.97
N LEU A 56 -8.88 -0.66 4.48
CA LEU A 56 -9.40 0.05 5.64
C LEU A 56 -10.81 0.60 5.39
N GLU A 57 -11.56 0.83 6.49
CA GLU A 57 -12.85 1.51 6.45
C GLU A 57 -12.74 2.94 5.94
N GLY A 58 -13.85 3.49 5.46
CA GLY A 58 -13.90 4.83 4.87
C GLY A 58 -13.67 4.82 3.37
N ILE A 59 -13.50 6.01 2.81
CA ILE A 59 -13.31 6.26 1.37
C ILE A 59 -11.82 6.48 1.11
N PRO A 60 -11.13 5.57 0.41
CA PRO A 60 -9.72 5.75 0.10
C PRO A 60 -9.53 6.89 -0.90
N ALA A 61 -8.52 7.73 -0.65
CA ALA A 61 -8.15 8.82 -1.55
C ALA A 61 -6.74 8.57 -2.11
N PHE A 62 -6.61 8.73 -3.43
CA PHE A 62 -5.32 8.59 -4.10
C PHE A 62 -4.81 9.94 -4.59
N TYR A 63 -3.57 10.22 -4.29
CA TYR A 63 -2.84 11.28 -4.94
C TYR A 63 -2.42 10.82 -6.33
N ILE A 64 -2.62 11.65 -7.35
CA ILE A 64 -2.34 11.28 -8.76
C ILE A 64 -0.90 10.78 -8.94
N HIS A 65 0.08 11.40 -8.26
CA HIS A 65 1.47 10.97 -8.37
C HIS A 65 1.74 9.63 -7.69
N SER A 66 0.91 9.21 -6.72
CA SER A 66 0.99 7.85 -6.16
C SER A 66 0.51 6.82 -7.16
N ILE A 67 -0.63 7.06 -7.84
CA ILE A 67 -1.13 6.14 -8.88
C ILE A 67 -0.12 5.99 -10.03
N LEU A 68 0.51 7.10 -10.43
CA LEU A 68 1.49 7.12 -11.50
C LEU A 68 2.90 6.67 -11.07
N GLY A 69 3.12 6.37 -9.79
CA GLY A 69 4.44 6.00 -9.28
C GLY A 69 5.52 7.06 -9.51
N SER A 70 5.13 8.36 -9.45
CA SER A 70 6.02 9.48 -9.73
C SER A 70 7.11 9.61 -8.68
N SER A 71 8.37 9.61 -9.10
CA SER A 71 9.53 9.89 -8.25
C SER A 71 9.68 11.38 -7.95
N ASN A 72 10.60 11.70 -7.05
CA ASN A 72 10.99 13.06 -6.73
C ASN A 72 11.38 13.86 -7.98
N ASP A 73 10.91 15.10 -8.06
CA ASP A 73 11.23 16.06 -9.11
C ASP A 73 12.17 17.13 -8.58
N TYR A 74 13.46 16.88 -8.66
CA TYR A 74 14.49 17.81 -8.17
C TYR A 74 14.66 19.03 -9.08
N GLU A 75 14.40 18.90 -10.38
CA GLU A 75 14.48 20.04 -11.32
C GLU A 75 13.39 21.06 -11.00
N LYS A 76 12.16 20.59 -10.78
CA LYS A 76 11.07 21.47 -10.38
C LYS A 76 11.31 22.17 -9.03
N VAL A 77 12.01 21.51 -8.09
CA VAL A 77 12.42 22.18 -6.84
C VAL A 77 13.41 23.31 -7.11
N LYS A 78 14.39 23.11 -8.01
CA LYS A 78 15.35 24.15 -8.40
C LYS A 78 14.65 25.32 -9.09
N GLU A 79 13.76 25.04 -10.05
CA GLU A 79 13.03 26.05 -10.80
C GLU A 79 12.13 26.91 -9.91
N THR A 80 11.42 26.28 -8.98
CA THR A 80 10.44 26.98 -8.13
C THR A 80 11.01 27.48 -6.82
N ASN A 81 12.22 27.07 -6.45
CA ASN A 81 12.82 27.28 -5.13
C ASN A 81 11.88 26.88 -3.96
N ASN A 82 11.05 25.83 -4.17
CA ASN A 82 10.05 25.38 -3.24
C ASN A 82 10.17 23.86 -3.01
N ASN A 83 10.48 23.49 -1.76
CA ASN A 83 10.65 22.07 -1.39
C ASN A 83 9.42 21.21 -1.69
N ARG A 84 8.21 21.78 -1.59
CA ARG A 84 6.95 21.07 -1.88
C ARG A 84 6.79 20.68 -3.35
N SER A 85 7.56 21.30 -4.25
CA SER A 85 7.52 20.97 -5.68
C SER A 85 8.07 19.58 -5.98
N ILE A 86 8.83 18.99 -5.06
CA ILE A 86 9.50 17.68 -5.23
C ILE A 86 8.53 16.54 -5.58
N ASN A 87 7.31 16.58 -5.07
CA ASN A 87 6.27 15.56 -5.31
C ASN A 87 5.10 16.10 -6.14
N ARG A 88 5.34 17.12 -6.97
CA ARG A 88 4.34 17.77 -7.84
C ARG A 88 4.81 17.85 -9.28
N ARG A 89 5.33 16.73 -9.81
CA ARG A 89 5.82 16.62 -11.18
C ARG A 89 4.73 17.04 -12.18
N SER A 90 5.12 17.84 -13.17
CA SER A 90 4.27 18.07 -14.35
C SER A 90 4.61 17.03 -15.42
N TRP A 91 3.68 16.13 -15.71
CA TRP A 91 3.86 15.13 -16.73
C TRP A 91 3.42 15.68 -18.09
N HIS A 92 4.24 15.47 -19.12
CA HIS A 92 3.79 15.56 -20.49
C HIS A 92 3.04 14.28 -20.86
N TYR A 93 1.91 14.42 -21.58
CA TYR A 93 1.05 13.28 -21.91
C TYR A 93 1.84 12.15 -22.58
N ASP A 94 2.61 12.48 -23.65
CA ASP A 94 3.39 11.49 -24.41
C ASP A 94 4.46 10.79 -23.57
N GLU A 95 4.99 11.44 -22.55
CA GLU A 95 6.00 10.87 -21.66
C GLU A 95 5.35 9.82 -20.75
N ILE A 96 4.27 10.21 -20.06
CA ILE A 96 3.62 9.28 -19.14
C ILE A 96 2.95 8.12 -19.87
N ASP A 97 2.36 8.36 -21.04
CA ASP A 97 1.75 7.32 -21.87
C ASP A 97 2.77 6.26 -22.28
N LYS A 98 3.95 6.64 -22.78
CA LYS A 98 5.04 5.72 -23.08
C LYS A 98 5.47 4.88 -21.89
N LEU A 99 5.55 5.51 -20.70
CA LEU A 99 5.90 4.79 -19.47
C LEU A 99 4.83 3.80 -19.04
N LEU A 100 3.55 4.12 -19.20
CA LEU A 100 2.44 3.23 -18.84
C LEU A 100 2.29 2.06 -19.82
N ILE A 101 2.58 2.25 -21.11
CA ILE A 101 2.59 1.18 -22.13
C ILE A 101 3.76 0.20 -21.88
N ASN A 102 4.90 0.70 -21.45
CA ASN A 102 6.07 -0.15 -21.18
C ASN A 102 5.88 -0.96 -19.88
N LYS A 103 5.49 -2.23 -20.01
CA LYS A 103 5.22 -3.15 -18.89
C LYS A 103 6.41 -3.33 -17.93
N GLU A 104 7.64 -3.09 -18.38
CA GLU A 104 8.83 -3.19 -17.53
C GLU A 104 9.08 -1.92 -16.73
N SER A 105 8.44 -0.81 -17.07
CA SER A 105 8.59 0.43 -16.32
C SER A 105 8.00 0.31 -14.92
N LYS A 106 8.62 0.98 -13.95
CA LYS A 106 8.10 1.11 -12.58
C LYS A 106 6.69 1.71 -12.58
N ASN A 107 6.46 2.73 -13.40
CA ASN A 107 5.18 3.44 -13.49
C ASN A 107 4.06 2.52 -13.96
N SER A 108 4.31 1.71 -15.01
CA SER A 108 3.35 0.71 -15.49
C SER A 108 3.05 -0.34 -14.44
N LYS A 109 4.08 -0.92 -13.80
CA LYS A 109 3.92 -1.93 -12.75
C LYS A 109 3.06 -1.44 -11.60
N ILE A 110 3.29 -0.21 -11.14
CA ILE A 110 2.51 0.41 -10.05
C ILE A 110 1.08 0.70 -10.51
N PHE A 111 0.92 1.35 -11.65
CA PHE A 111 -0.39 1.75 -12.18
C PHE A 111 -1.32 0.54 -12.34
N HIS A 112 -0.84 -0.53 -12.97
CA HIS A 112 -1.66 -1.72 -13.22
C HIS A 112 -2.00 -2.49 -11.93
N GLN A 113 -1.05 -2.60 -10.99
CA GLN A 113 -1.32 -3.27 -9.71
C GLN A 113 -2.31 -2.48 -8.86
N LEU A 114 -2.17 -1.15 -8.77
CA LEU A 114 -3.12 -0.31 -8.04
C LEU A 114 -4.51 -0.31 -8.70
N SER A 115 -4.57 -0.23 -10.03
CA SER A 115 -5.83 -0.31 -10.79
C SER A 115 -6.55 -1.64 -10.53
N LYS A 116 -5.81 -2.77 -10.52
CA LYS A 116 -6.36 -4.08 -10.17
C LYS A 116 -6.93 -4.09 -8.75
N LEU A 117 -6.19 -3.60 -7.77
CA LEU A 117 -6.66 -3.55 -6.37
C LEU A 117 -7.90 -2.67 -6.20
N ILE A 118 -7.96 -1.53 -6.88
CA ILE A 118 -9.12 -0.63 -6.89
C ILE A 118 -10.33 -1.34 -7.48
N GLU A 119 -10.16 -2.04 -8.61
CA GLU A 119 -11.24 -2.77 -9.27
C GLU A 119 -11.78 -3.91 -8.38
N ILE A 120 -10.89 -4.69 -7.76
CA ILE A 120 -11.29 -5.70 -6.80
C ILE A 120 -12.11 -5.08 -5.67
N ARG A 121 -11.59 -4.02 -5.03
CA ARG A 121 -12.27 -3.33 -3.93
C ARG A 121 -13.67 -2.87 -4.29
N LYS A 122 -13.86 -2.25 -5.44
CA LYS A 122 -15.14 -1.69 -5.90
C LYS A 122 -16.25 -2.74 -5.94
N ASN A 123 -15.90 -3.99 -6.17
CA ASN A 123 -16.83 -5.10 -6.33
C ASN A 123 -17.14 -5.84 -5.01
N GLN A 124 -16.58 -5.39 -3.87
CA GLN A 124 -16.76 -6.08 -2.58
C GLN A 124 -17.67 -5.31 -1.64
N THR A 125 -18.77 -5.94 -1.19
CA THR A 125 -19.72 -5.33 -0.24
C THR A 125 -19.10 -5.11 1.13
N ALA A 126 -18.17 -5.96 1.55
CA ALA A 126 -17.43 -5.78 2.81
C ALA A 126 -16.47 -4.60 2.78
N PHE A 127 -16.09 -4.07 1.61
CA PHE A 127 -15.30 -2.85 1.49
C PHE A 127 -16.14 -1.57 1.37
N HIS A 128 -17.46 -1.65 1.57
CA HIS A 128 -18.29 -0.45 1.70
C HIS A 128 -17.71 0.49 2.78
N PRO A 129 -17.67 1.82 2.57
CA PRO A 129 -17.05 2.76 3.50
C PRO A 129 -17.51 2.62 4.96
N ASN A 130 -18.80 2.30 5.17
CA ASN A 130 -19.40 2.15 6.50
C ASN A 130 -19.51 0.67 6.95
N ALA A 131 -18.95 -0.29 6.20
CA ALA A 131 -18.91 -1.68 6.63
C ALA A 131 -18.01 -1.83 7.86
N THR A 132 -18.36 -2.77 8.73
CA THR A 132 -17.65 -2.94 10.01
C THR A 132 -16.21 -3.38 9.81
N GLN A 133 -15.30 -2.84 10.61
CA GLN A 133 -13.91 -3.23 10.69
C GLN A 133 -13.57 -3.72 12.09
N PHE A 134 -12.83 -4.83 12.14
CA PHE A 134 -12.24 -5.37 13.36
C PHE A 134 -10.74 -5.52 13.16
N THR A 135 -9.96 -5.11 14.12
CA THR A 135 -8.52 -5.36 14.15
C THR A 135 -8.23 -6.63 14.94
N PHE A 136 -7.19 -7.34 14.56
CA PHE A 136 -6.67 -8.48 15.30
C PHE A 136 -5.15 -8.49 15.29
N ASN A 137 -4.57 -9.17 16.27
CA ASN A 137 -3.12 -9.23 16.44
C ASN A 137 -2.61 -10.56 15.91
N LEU A 138 -1.86 -10.51 14.82
CA LEU A 138 -1.15 -11.65 14.22
C LEU A 138 0.37 -11.57 14.49
N GLY A 139 0.77 -10.97 15.61
CA GLY A 139 2.17 -10.73 15.94
C GLY A 139 2.77 -9.54 15.20
N LYS A 140 4.09 -9.39 15.32
CA LYS A 140 4.83 -8.20 14.83
C LYS A 140 5.12 -8.20 13.33
N ASN A 141 4.93 -9.33 12.65
CA ASN A 141 5.31 -9.52 11.26
C ASN A 141 4.15 -9.25 10.29
N PHE A 142 2.93 -9.23 10.81
CA PHE A 142 1.73 -9.03 10.03
C PHE A 142 0.96 -7.81 10.50
N PHE A 143 0.31 -7.13 9.54
CA PHE A 143 -0.76 -6.20 9.82
C PHE A 143 -2.06 -6.82 9.34
N GLY A 144 -3.01 -7.03 10.26
CA GLY A 144 -4.24 -7.76 9.98
C GLY A 144 -5.49 -7.05 10.50
N PHE A 145 -6.56 -7.08 9.70
CA PHE A 145 -7.88 -6.64 10.08
C PHE A 145 -8.94 -7.36 9.25
N TRP A 146 -10.15 -7.40 9.76
CA TRP A 146 -11.29 -8.03 9.13
C TRP A 146 -12.35 -6.98 8.80
N ARG A 147 -12.87 -7.05 7.57
CA ARG A 147 -14.01 -6.26 7.10
C ARG A 147 -15.23 -7.16 6.96
N GLN A 148 -16.38 -6.68 7.40
CA GLN A 148 -17.64 -7.42 7.28
C GLN A 148 -18.71 -6.52 6.66
N SER A 149 -19.40 -7.04 5.62
CA SER A 149 -20.53 -6.33 4.98
C SER A 149 -21.68 -6.09 5.95
N HIS A 150 -22.52 -5.09 5.66
CA HIS A 150 -23.66 -4.75 6.53
C HIS A 150 -24.63 -5.91 6.75
N ASP A 151 -24.87 -6.70 5.70
CA ASP A 151 -25.72 -7.90 5.75
C ASP A 151 -25.03 -9.13 6.35
N LYS A 152 -23.75 -8.98 6.73
CA LYS A 152 -22.89 -10.02 7.31
C LYS A 152 -22.64 -11.24 6.41
N ARG A 153 -22.98 -11.16 5.12
CA ARG A 153 -22.79 -12.28 4.17
C ARG A 153 -21.35 -12.38 3.69
N GLN A 154 -20.67 -11.26 3.54
CA GLN A 154 -19.28 -11.22 3.12
C GLN A 154 -18.37 -10.79 4.25
N SER A 155 -17.30 -11.56 4.46
CA SER A 155 -16.18 -11.26 5.34
C SER A 155 -14.89 -11.24 4.51
N ILE A 156 -14.05 -10.23 4.73
CA ILE A 156 -12.72 -10.14 4.08
C ILE A 156 -11.67 -9.96 5.16
N PHE A 157 -10.77 -10.93 5.27
CA PHE A 157 -9.59 -10.85 6.12
C PHE A 157 -8.44 -10.24 5.32
N CYS A 158 -8.08 -9.02 5.66
CA CYS A 158 -6.98 -8.29 5.04
C CYS A 158 -5.70 -8.56 5.83
N ILE A 159 -4.79 -9.32 5.25
CA ILE A 159 -3.54 -9.73 5.90
C ILE A 159 -2.37 -9.24 5.07
N SER A 160 -1.47 -8.49 5.68
CA SER A 160 -0.26 -7.99 5.02
C SER A 160 0.99 -8.44 5.79
N ASN A 161 1.89 -9.14 5.11
CA ASN A 161 3.25 -9.30 5.60
C ASN A 161 3.96 -7.95 5.51
N ILE A 162 4.32 -7.35 6.64
CA ILE A 162 4.98 -6.04 6.71
C ILE A 162 6.50 -6.15 6.84
N THR A 163 7.05 -7.32 6.54
CA THR A 163 8.49 -7.59 6.61
C THR A 163 9.10 -7.81 5.22
N ASN A 164 10.41 -7.77 5.14
CA ASN A 164 11.18 -7.97 3.91
C ASN A 164 11.57 -9.43 3.66
N VAL A 165 10.95 -10.38 4.36
CA VAL A 165 11.20 -11.81 4.23
C VAL A 165 9.88 -12.58 4.14
N PHE A 166 9.95 -13.83 3.71
CA PHE A 166 8.79 -14.73 3.77
C PHE A 166 8.31 -14.90 5.21
N GLN A 167 7.00 -14.93 5.39
CA GLN A 167 6.35 -15.20 6.67
C GLN A 167 5.33 -16.32 6.51
N TYR A 168 5.12 -17.05 7.61
CA TYR A 168 4.18 -18.15 7.68
C TYR A 168 3.03 -17.77 8.60
N LEU A 169 1.80 -17.92 8.13
CA LEU A 169 0.58 -17.65 8.87
C LEU A 169 -0.23 -18.93 9.00
N ASP A 170 -0.55 -19.30 10.22
CA ASP A 170 -1.52 -20.37 10.50
C ASP A 170 -2.93 -19.78 10.30
N LEU A 171 -3.68 -20.32 9.35
CA LEU A 171 -5.04 -19.86 9.05
C LEU A 171 -6.02 -20.10 10.21
N SER A 172 -5.72 -21.01 11.14
CA SER A 172 -6.53 -21.21 12.34
C SER A 172 -6.61 -19.95 13.22
N GLU A 173 -5.62 -19.04 13.12
CA GLU A 173 -5.64 -17.75 13.83
C GLU A 173 -6.71 -16.78 13.29
N LEU A 174 -7.22 -17.00 12.07
CA LEU A 174 -8.25 -16.15 11.45
C LEU A 174 -9.68 -16.58 11.80
N ASN A 175 -9.86 -17.73 12.44
CA ASN A 175 -11.18 -18.29 12.80
C ASN A 175 -12.13 -18.37 11.59
N LEU A 176 -11.65 -18.88 10.46
CA LEU A 176 -12.43 -19.06 9.24
C LEU A 176 -13.52 -20.12 9.47
N ILE A 177 -14.75 -19.85 8.98
CA ILE A 177 -15.88 -20.77 9.15
C ILE A 177 -15.76 -21.90 8.11
N SER A 178 -15.69 -23.15 8.57
CA SER A 178 -15.47 -24.34 7.73
C SER A 178 -16.60 -24.68 6.75
N SER A 179 -17.79 -24.10 6.93
CA SER A 179 -18.91 -24.28 6.01
C SER A 179 -18.83 -23.39 4.77
N ASN A 180 -17.90 -22.45 4.74
CA ASN A 180 -17.71 -21.54 3.62
C ASN A 180 -16.52 -21.96 2.76
N GLU A 181 -16.60 -21.67 1.47
CA GLU A 181 -15.41 -21.64 0.62
C GLU A 181 -14.67 -20.32 0.81
N TRP A 182 -13.36 -20.37 0.82
CA TRP A 182 -12.50 -19.21 1.02
C TRP A 182 -11.49 -19.08 -0.09
N TRP A 183 -11.20 -17.86 -0.52
CA TRP A 183 -10.16 -17.58 -1.52
C TRP A 183 -9.54 -16.20 -1.32
N ASP A 184 -8.35 -15.99 -1.86
CA ASP A 184 -7.71 -14.68 -1.91
C ASP A 184 -8.18 -13.90 -3.14
N LEU A 185 -8.83 -12.77 -2.93
CA LEU A 185 -9.31 -11.88 -3.99
C LEU A 185 -8.20 -11.32 -4.88
N ILE A 186 -6.98 -11.17 -4.35
CA ILE A 186 -5.86 -10.56 -5.08
C ILE A 186 -5.23 -11.56 -6.05
N SER A 187 -4.94 -12.77 -5.59
CA SER A 187 -4.38 -13.84 -6.42
C SER A 187 -5.46 -14.61 -7.18
N ASN A 188 -6.69 -14.61 -6.69
CA ASN A 188 -7.81 -15.45 -7.13
C ASN A 188 -7.57 -16.95 -6.88
N GLU A 189 -6.81 -17.27 -5.83
CA GLU A 189 -6.50 -18.65 -5.43
C GLU A 189 -7.45 -19.11 -4.32
N ILE A 190 -7.93 -20.35 -4.45
CA ILE A 190 -8.81 -20.99 -3.47
C ILE A 190 -7.97 -21.48 -2.29
N ILE A 191 -8.46 -21.25 -1.07
CA ILE A 191 -7.89 -21.80 0.16
C ILE A 191 -8.54 -23.14 0.43
N ILE A 192 -7.83 -24.21 0.10
CA ILE A 192 -8.35 -25.57 0.19
C ILE A 192 -8.49 -26.04 1.64
N ASP A 193 -7.51 -25.70 2.50
CA ASP A 193 -7.51 -26.08 3.90
C ASP A 193 -7.37 -24.84 4.80
N ILE A 194 -8.47 -24.50 5.48
CA ILE A 194 -8.55 -23.35 6.41
C ILE A 194 -7.78 -23.57 7.72
N LYS A 195 -7.20 -24.73 7.94
CA LYS A 195 -6.33 -25.05 9.09
C LYS A 195 -4.87 -25.16 8.68
N SER A 196 -4.56 -24.94 7.41
CA SER A 196 -3.19 -25.00 6.91
C SER A 196 -2.40 -23.76 7.26
N THR A 197 -1.09 -23.86 7.18
CA THR A 197 -0.18 -22.72 7.22
C THR A 197 0.06 -22.23 5.80
N ILE A 198 -0.19 -20.96 5.55
CA ILE A 198 0.11 -20.29 4.27
C ILE A 198 1.39 -19.49 4.35
N THR A 199 2.02 -19.31 3.19
CA THR A 199 3.25 -18.51 3.07
C THR A 199 2.96 -17.20 2.36
N LEU A 200 3.30 -16.09 3.00
CA LEU A 200 3.25 -14.75 2.39
C LEU A 200 4.67 -14.29 2.05
N LYS A 201 4.88 -13.88 0.80
CA LYS A 201 6.12 -13.24 0.35
C LYS A 201 6.35 -11.92 1.10
N ALA A 202 7.57 -11.39 1.03
CA ALA A 202 7.88 -10.06 1.54
C ALA A 202 6.88 -9.02 1.00
N TYR A 203 6.29 -8.23 1.90
CA TYR A 203 5.29 -7.20 1.60
C TYR A 203 4.06 -7.67 0.82
N GLN A 204 3.78 -8.97 0.80
CA GLN A 204 2.56 -9.48 0.18
C GLN A 204 1.35 -9.18 1.05
N THR A 205 0.26 -8.75 0.40
CA THR A 205 -1.07 -8.66 1.00
C THR A 205 -1.98 -9.71 0.39
N MET A 206 -2.82 -10.32 1.22
CA MET A 206 -3.94 -11.18 0.84
C MET A 206 -5.25 -10.58 1.35
N TRP A 207 -6.30 -10.69 0.56
CA TRP A 207 -7.68 -10.36 0.91
C TRP A 207 -8.51 -11.64 0.86
N ILE A 208 -8.50 -12.37 1.97
CA ILE A 208 -9.16 -13.68 2.09
C ILE A 208 -10.64 -13.47 2.35
N THR A 209 -11.48 -13.94 1.46
CA THR A 209 -12.94 -13.76 1.52
C THR A 209 -13.68 -15.07 1.46
N ASN A 210 -14.88 -15.08 2.08
CA ASN A 210 -15.93 -16.04 1.77
C ASN A 210 -16.87 -15.44 0.72
N TYR A 211 -17.64 -16.31 0.09
CA TYR A 211 -18.77 -15.88 -0.71
C TYR A 211 -20.04 -16.53 -0.24
#